data_f19b4d0435ca8440e3691777701afdc7
#
_entry.id   f19b4d0435ca8440e3691777701afdc7
#
_cell.length_a   1.000
_cell.length_b   1.000
_cell.length_c   1.000
_cell.angle_alpha   90.00
_cell.angle_beta   90.00
_cell.angle_gamma   90.00
#
_symmetry.space_group_name_H-M   'P 1'
#
loop_
_entity.id
_entity.type
_entity.pdbx_description
1 polymer ?
#
loop_
_entity_poly.entity_id
_entity_poly.type
_entity_poly.pdbx_seq_one_letter_code
_entity_poly.pdbx_strand_id
1 'polypeptide(L)'
;MYTPSDVHLQKKRMRILISGASGLVGKALIPILEQSGHQVSVLSTRSNTTAFASHITSFHWNPEKGILDRNALNDVDVIISLAGAKIAQRWTSKSTKSILESRVLGTRLLVNALRINQKHRVAHFISASAIGIYPSSFTTRYTESNTDVAKSFPAEVVRAWEAEVDKANDIVAHVSKIRIGLVLAQGGGALLPLAIPTSLGFGAWFGNGKQWQSWIHIQDLVRLFAFSLENPGIYNGVAPNPVSQKALVKSIAKTYRVPQWLPGVPKGVIKTVMGDMGEVLFDSINASSATVENQGFVFKYPLLKDALKDLLPLRRKK
;
A
#
# COMPACT_ATOMS: atom_id res chain seq x y z
N MET A 1 -39.84 24.09 20.53
CA MET A 1 -38.84 24.19 19.44
C MET A 1 -37.50 23.75 20.01
N TYR A 2 -37.11 22.49 19.77
CA TYR A 2 -35.81 21.99 20.14
C TYR A 2 -34.90 22.19 18.93
N THR A 3 -33.89 23.04 19.06
CA THR A 3 -32.78 23.14 18.10
C THR A 3 -31.86 21.95 18.31
N PRO A 4 -31.50 21.18 17.26
CA PRO A 4 -30.46 20.18 17.40
C PRO A 4 -29.13 20.91 17.57
N SER A 5 -28.57 20.82 18.77
CA SER A 5 -27.20 21.23 19.04
C SER A 5 -26.25 20.39 18.19
N ASP A 6 -25.51 21.05 17.30
CA ASP A 6 -24.34 20.51 16.57
C ASP A 6 -23.31 20.01 17.58
N VAL A 7 -23.42 18.74 17.95
CA VAL A 7 -22.34 18.04 18.62
C VAL A 7 -21.29 17.74 17.53
N HIS A 8 -20.45 18.72 17.23
CA HIS A 8 -19.17 18.48 16.61
C HIS A 8 -18.36 17.60 17.58
N LEU A 9 -18.46 16.28 17.42
CA LEU A 9 -17.51 15.33 18.00
C LEU A 9 -16.12 15.76 17.51
N GLN A 10 -15.40 16.53 18.33
CA GLN A 10 -14.01 16.87 18.05
C GLN A 10 -13.27 15.54 17.89
N LYS A 11 -12.90 15.21 16.64
CA LYS A 11 -12.07 14.04 16.37
C LYS A 11 -10.83 14.12 17.25
N LYS A 12 -10.59 13.07 18.04
CA LYS A 12 -9.46 13.02 18.97
C LYS A 12 -8.17 13.22 18.19
N ARG A 13 -7.45 14.29 18.50
CA ARG A 13 -6.11 14.54 17.95
C ARG A 13 -5.17 13.44 18.41
N MET A 14 -4.54 12.73 17.48
CA MET A 14 -3.58 11.65 17.75
C MET A 14 -2.18 12.06 17.33
N ARG A 15 -1.16 11.52 18.00
CA ARG A 15 0.24 11.59 17.60
C ARG A 15 0.60 10.31 16.87
N ILE A 16 0.95 10.42 15.60
CA ILE A 16 1.13 9.30 14.68
C ILE A 16 2.59 9.22 14.23
N LEU A 17 3.24 8.09 14.49
CA LEU A 17 4.59 7.80 14.01
C LEU A 17 4.52 6.96 12.74
N ILE A 18 5.17 7.43 11.65
CA ILE A 18 5.13 6.76 10.35
C ILE A 18 6.52 6.28 9.97
N SER A 19 6.68 4.99 9.70
CA SER A 19 7.83 4.46 8.98
C SER A 19 7.55 4.42 7.46
N GLY A 20 8.58 4.61 6.61
CA GLY A 20 8.38 4.64 5.16
C GLY A 20 7.67 5.89 4.63
N ALA A 21 7.67 6.97 5.39
CA ALA A 21 7.03 8.25 5.10
C ALA A 21 7.48 8.91 3.78
N SER A 22 8.72 8.69 3.33
CA SER A 22 9.23 9.18 2.04
C SER A 22 8.78 8.38 0.82
N GLY A 23 8.10 7.24 1.03
CA GLY A 23 7.54 6.40 -0.03
C GLY A 23 6.28 6.98 -0.66
N LEU A 24 5.77 6.30 -1.70
CA LEU A 24 4.57 6.72 -2.45
C LEU A 24 3.34 6.90 -1.53
N VAL A 25 3.07 5.89 -0.70
CA VAL A 25 1.91 5.90 0.22
C VAL A 25 2.14 6.91 1.35
N GLY A 26 3.33 6.93 1.97
CA GLY A 26 3.65 7.82 3.07
C GLY A 26 3.52 9.30 2.69
N LYS A 27 4.06 9.70 1.54
CA LYS A 27 3.95 11.08 1.03
C LYS A 27 2.50 11.51 0.79
N ALA A 28 1.65 10.60 0.35
CA ALA A 28 0.23 10.89 0.13
C ALA A 28 -0.61 10.84 1.41
N LEU A 29 -0.18 10.06 2.42
CA LEU A 29 -0.89 9.87 3.67
C LEU A 29 -0.70 11.06 4.63
N ILE A 30 0.52 11.57 4.75
CA ILE A 30 0.86 12.64 5.70
C ILE A 30 -0.10 13.83 5.60
N PRO A 31 -0.34 14.44 4.41
CA PRO A 31 -1.25 15.57 4.31
C PRO A 31 -2.69 15.25 4.75
N ILE A 32 -3.16 14.03 4.53
CA ILE A 32 -4.52 13.61 4.94
C ILE A 32 -4.63 13.55 6.46
N LEU A 33 -3.60 13.03 7.13
CA LEU A 33 -3.56 12.94 8.59
C LEU A 33 -3.48 14.33 9.23
N GLU A 34 -2.64 15.22 8.69
CA GLU A 34 -2.52 16.60 9.16
C GLU A 34 -3.80 17.41 8.96
N GLN A 35 -4.45 17.27 7.79
CA GLN A 35 -5.75 17.88 7.52
C GLN A 35 -6.85 17.39 8.47
N SER A 36 -6.73 16.16 8.97
CA SER A 36 -7.62 15.60 9.99
C SER A 36 -7.25 16.04 11.42
N GLY A 37 -6.26 16.93 11.60
CA GLY A 37 -5.83 17.48 12.88
C GLY A 37 -4.84 16.62 13.67
N HIS A 38 -4.34 15.52 13.09
CA HIS A 38 -3.34 14.66 13.75
C HIS A 38 -1.94 15.29 13.69
N GLN A 39 -1.11 14.97 14.68
CA GLN A 39 0.31 15.32 14.68
C GLN A 39 1.12 14.17 14.13
N VAL A 40 1.93 14.42 13.09
CA VAL A 40 2.73 13.39 12.43
C VAL A 40 4.20 13.52 12.80
N SER A 41 4.83 12.41 13.11
CA SER A 41 6.28 12.24 13.19
C SER A 41 6.70 11.07 12.30
N VAL A 42 7.96 11.03 11.89
CA VAL A 42 8.43 10.06 10.90
C VAL A 42 9.72 9.37 11.33
N LEU A 43 9.91 8.13 10.88
CA LEU A 43 11.17 7.40 10.98
C LEU A 43 11.93 7.50 9.66
N SER A 44 13.20 7.88 9.73
CA SER A 44 14.10 8.01 8.59
C SER A 44 15.41 7.28 8.82
N THR A 45 15.90 6.58 7.80
CA THR A 45 17.26 6.01 7.79
C THR A 45 18.32 7.03 7.42
N ARG A 46 17.90 8.24 6.98
CA ARG A 46 18.80 9.35 6.61
C ARG A 46 18.91 10.32 7.77
N SER A 47 20.12 10.74 8.07
CA SER A 47 20.40 11.72 9.14
C SER A 47 19.92 13.14 8.79
N ASN A 48 19.84 13.47 7.48
CA ASN A 48 19.46 14.80 7.00
C ASN A 48 18.06 14.74 6.36
N THR A 49 17.08 15.35 7.01
CA THR A 49 15.64 15.17 6.72
C THR A 49 15.00 16.38 6.05
N THR A 50 15.68 17.00 5.10
CA THR A 50 15.09 18.04 4.22
C THR A 50 13.92 17.52 3.35
N ALA A 51 13.63 16.21 3.43
CA ALA A 51 12.57 15.58 2.65
C ALA A 51 11.15 15.83 3.19
N PHE A 52 11.02 16.37 4.41
CA PHE A 52 9.74 16.64 5.07
C PHE A 52 9.64 18.13 5.43
N ALA A 53 8.42 18.63 5.61
CA ALA A 53 8.17 19.98 6.08
C ALA A 53 8.80 20.18 7.47
N SER A 54 9.26 21.39 7.79
CA SER A 54 10.03 21.70 9.01
C SER A 54 9.29 21.42 10.31
N HIS A 55 7.95 21.36 10.27
CA HIS A 55 7.11 21.04 11.43
C HIS A 55 6.97 19.53 11.71
N ILE A 56 7.42 18.66 10.78
CA ILE A 56 7.38 17.20 10.96
C ILE A 56 8.66 16.75 11.65
N THR A 57 8.53 16.25 12.88
CA THR A 57 9.66 15.69 13.61
C THR A 57 10.11 14.37 12.97
N SER A 58 11.40 14.26 12.70
CA SER A 58 12.00 13.05 12.13
C SER A 58 12.96 12.42 13.13
N PHE A 59 12.77 11.14 13.39
CA PHE A 59 13.61 10.33 14.24
C PHE A 59 14.48 9.38 13.41
N HIS A 60 15.74 9.23 13.78
CA HIS A 60 16.63 8.27 13.13
C HIS A 60 16.29 6.84 13.51
N TRP A 61 16.28 5.96 12.52
CA TRP A 61 16.21 4.52 12.73
C TRP A 61 17.03 3.76 11.69
N ASN A 62 17.48 2.57 12.05
CA ASN A 62 18.14 1.65 11.13
C ASN A 62 17.76 0.20 11.50
N PRO A 63 16.76 -0.39 10.82
CA PRO A 63 16.31 -1.76 11.15
C PRO A 63 17.39 -2.83 11.00
N GLU A 64 18.28 -2.68 10.02
CA GLU A 64 19.37 -3.65 9.80
C GLU A 64 20.37 -3.68 10.95
N LYS A 65 20.56 -2.54 11.62
CA LYS A 65 21.45 -2.39 12.78
C LYS A 65 20.71 -2.45 14.12
N GLY A 66 19.39 -2.64 14.11
CA GLY A 66 18.59 -2.61 15.34
C GLY A 66 18.53 -1.25 16.03
N ILE A 67 18.75 -0.15 15.31
CA ILE A 67 18.81 1.21 15.87
C ILE A 67 17.44 1.89 15.73
N LEU A 68 16.92 2.40 16.83
CA LEU A 68 15.75 3.28 16.90
C LEU A 68 16.05 4.41 17.89
N ASP A 69 15.80 5.65 17.48
CA ASP A 69 15.89 6.81 18.39
C ASP A 69 15.01 6.57 19.62
N ARG A 70 15.57 6.77 20.82
CA ARG A 70 14.88 6.52 22.10
C ARG A 70 13.64 7.38 22.28
N ASN A 71 13.59 8.54 21.65
CA ASN A 71 12.48 9.48 21.75
C ASN A 71 11.37 9.22 20.71
N ALA A 72 11.60 8.31 19.75
CA ALA A 72 10.67 8.08 18.64
C ALA A 72 9.27 7.62 19.09
N LEU A 73 9.17 6.96 20.24
CA LEU A 73 7.93 6.43 20.80
C LEU A 73 7.31 7.34 21.89
N ASN A 74 7.94 8.48 22.21
CA ASN A 74 7.42 9.37 23.24
C ASN A 74 6.10 10.00 22.79
N ASP A 75 5.07 9.82 23.63
CA ASP A 75 3.71 10.36 23.39
C ASP A 75 3.06 9.93 22.04
N VAL A 76 3.49 8.84 21.44
CA VAL A 76 2.87 8.29 20.24
C VAL A 76 1.62 7.49 20.60
N ASP A 77 0.50 7.80 19.93
CA ASP A 77 -0.77 7.08 20.09
C ASP A 77 -0.91 5.95 19.05
N VAL A 78 -0.38 6.15 17.83
CA VAL A 78 -0.50 5.21 16.71
C VAL A 78 0.82 5.10 15.95
N ILE A 79 1.18 3.87 15.58
CA ILE A 79 2.27 3.61 14.63
C ILE A 79 1.67 3.17 13.29
N ILE A 80 2.11 3.79 12.19
CA ILE A 80 1.80 3.35 10.83
C ILE A 80 3.09 2.86 10.16
N SER A 81 3.18 1.55 9.94
CA SER A 81 4.36 0.90 9.36
C SER A 81 4.19 0.69 7.85
N LEU A 82 4.89 1.54 7.05
CA LEU A 82 4.86 1.50 5.57
C LEU A 82 6.24 1.17 4.97
N ALA A 83 7.27 1.01 5.80
CA ALA A 83 8.63 0.81 5.32
C ALA A 83 8.80 -0.53 4.60
N GLY A 84 9.46 -0.49 3.45
CA GLY A 84 9.79 -1.67 2.68
C GLY A 84 10.55 -1.34 1.40
N ALA A 85 11.52 -2.18 1.02
CA ALA A 85 12.21 -2.06 -0.26
C ALA A 85 11.26 -2.28 -1.44
N LYS A 86 11.58 -1.70 -2.59
CA LYS A 86 10.78 -1.84 -3.83
C LYS A 86 10.70 -3.30 -4.25
N ILE A 87 9.49 -3.81 -4.52
CA ILE A 87 9.27 -5.15 -5.05
C ILE A 87 9.54 -5.17 -6.56
N ALA A 88 9.11 -4.13 -7.28
CA ALA A 88 9.27 -3.99 -8.72
C ALA A 88 10.73 -3.66 -9.09
N GLN A 89 11.60 -4.64 -8.98
CA GLN A 89 13.00 -4.64 -9.37
C GLN A 89 13.42 -6.04 -9.77
N ARG A 90 14.53 -6.21 -10.49
CA ARG A 90 15.03 -7.55 -10.83
C ARG A 90 15.35 -8.34 -9.56
N TRP A 91 14.81 -9.53 -9.42
CA TRP A 91 15.03 -10.37 -8.26
C TRP A 91 16.37 -11.11 -8.40
N THR A 92 17.30 -10.72 -7.56
CA THR A 92 18.58 -11.37 -7.29
C THR A 92 18.59 -11.80 -5.84
N SER A 93 19.49 -12.66 -5.41
CA SER A 93 19.61 -13.08 -4.01
C SER A 93 19.73 -11.87 -3.05
N LYS A 94 20.44 -10.81 -3.49
CA LYS A 94 20.57 -9.56 -2.72
C LYS A 94 19.25 -8.80 -2.63
N SER A 95 18.53 -8.65 -3.74
CA SER A 95 17.29 -7.88 -3.75
C SER A 95 16.15 -8.61 -3.06
N THR A 96 16.03 -9.92 -3.22
CA THR A 96 15.03 -10.74 -2.52
C THR A 96 15.24 -10.72 -1.01
N LYS A 97 16.49 -10.84 -0.56
CA LYS A 97 16.86 -10.67 0.86
C LYS A 97 16.46 -9.28 1.36
N SER A 98 16.81 -8.22 0.64
CA SER A 98 16.46 -6.84 1.01
C SER A 98 14.93 -6.60 1.06
N ILE A 99 14.17 -7.19 0.12
CA ILE A 99 12.70 -7.11 0.10
C ILE A 99 12.11 -7.73 1.36
N LEU A 100 12.57 -8.91 1.76
CA LEU A 100 12.11 -9.59 2.96
C LEU A 100 12.55 -8.85 4.24
N GLU A 101 13.83 -8.60 4.37
CA GLU A 101 14.43 -8.04 5.59
C GLU A 101 13.93 -6.62 5.89
N SER A 102 13.75 -5.76 4.88
CA SER A 102 13.25 -4.41 5.09
C SER A 102 11.87 -4.36 5.76
N ARG A 103 11.05 -5.39 5.58
CA ARG A 103 9.70 -5.50 6.18
C ARG A 103 9.77 -6.17 7.53
N VAL A 104 10.42 -7.33 7.58
CA VAL A 104 10.53 -8.15 8.81
C VAL A 104 11.33 -7.41 9.88
N LEU A 105 12.53 -6.92 9.56
CA LEU A 105 13.39 -6.25 10.56
C LEU A 105 12.80 -4.90 10.99
N GLY A 106 12.20 -4.15 10.07
CA GLY A 106 11.55 -2.88 10.40
C GLY A 106 10.39 -3.06 11.39
N THR A 107 9.51 -4.03 11.11
CA THR A 107 8.38 -4.35 11.99
C THR A 107 8.87 -4.91 13.33
N ARG A 108 9.81 -5.86 13.29
CA ARG A 108 10.40 -6.45 14.50
C ARG A 108 11.03 -5.41 15.41
N LEU A 109 11.75 -4.45 14.86
CA LEU A 109 12.38 -3.37 15.63
C LEU A 109 11.33 -2.53 16.36
N LEU A 110 10.25 -2.15 15.69
CA LEU A 110 9.15 -1.38 16.30
C LEU A 110 8.42 -2.18 17.39
N VAL A 111 8.07 -3.42 17.11
CA VAL A 111 7.38 -4.30 18.07
C VAL A 111 8.24 -4.56 19.30
N ASN A 112 9.54 -4.83 19.12
CA ASN A 112 10.46 -5.01 20.23
C ASN A 112 10.64 -3.73 21.06
N ALA A 113 10.71 -2.56 20.40
CA ALA A 113 10.81 -1.29 21.10
C ALA A 113 9.57 -0.99 21.95
N LEU A 114 8.37 -1.34 21.47
CA LEU A 114 7.14 -1.26 22.26
C LEU A 114 7.17 -2.23 23.46
N ARG A 115 7.60 -3.46 23.24
CA ARG A 115 7.69 -4.48 24.32
C ARG A 115 8.64 -4.08 25.44
N ILE A 116 9.77 -3.44 25.08
CA ILE A 116 10.77 -2.97 26.07
C ILE A 116 10.27 -1.72 26.78
N ASN A 117 9.65 -0.78 26.08
CA ASN A 117 9.11 0.46 26.65
C ASN A 117 7.68 0.25 27.15
N GLN A 118 7.50 -0.40 28.29
CA GLN A 118 6.18 -0.68 28.89
C GLN A 118 5.36 0.60 29.23
N LYS A 119 5.97 1.78 29.19
CA LYS A 119 5.32 3.06 29.45
C LYS A 119 4.86 3.76 28.16
N HIS A 120 4.94 3.08 26.99
CA HIS A 120 4.44 3.67 25.74
C HIS A 120 2.92 3.91 25.79
N ARG A 121 2.46 4.88 25.01
CA ARG A 121 1.02 5.21 24.88
C ARG A 121 0.39 4.63 23.60
N VAL A 122 1.18 3.92 22.79
CA VAL A 122 0.72 3.36 21.53
C VAL A 122 -0.41 2.39 21.78
N ALA A 123 -1.60 2.77 21.30
CA ALA A 123 -2.81 1.96 21.39
C ALA A 123 -3.10 1.19 20.10
N HIS A 124 -2.55 1.64 18.96
CA HIS A 124 -2.84 1.05 17.67
C HIS A 124 -1.58 0.90 16.80
N PHE A 125 -1.35 -0.30 16.28
CA PHE A 125 -0.29 -0.60 15.30
C PHE A 125 -0.93 -0.93 13.96
N ILE A 126 -0.77 -0.05 12.96
CA ILE A 126 -1.28 -0.22 11.60
C ILE A 126 -0.13 -0.57 10.69
N SER A 127 -0.19 -1.71 10.03
CA SER A 127 0.84 -2.14 9.09
C SER A 127 0.30 -2.21 7.66
N ALA A 128 1.10 -1.74 6.71
CA ALA A 128 0.95 -2.19 5.34
C ALA A 128 1.19 -3.70 5.27
N SER A 129 0.52 -4.34 4.33
CA SER A 129 0.69 -5.72 3.90
C SER A 129 0.40 -5.78 2.40
N ALA A 130 0.21 -6.96 1.80
CA ALA A 130 -0.10 -7.05 0.37
C ALA A 130 -1.02 -8.23 0.05
N ILE A 131 -1.86 -8.05 -0.98
CA ILE A 131 -2.71 -9.13 -1.52
C ILE A 131 -1.91 -10.28 -2.14
N GLY A 132 -0.59 -10.11 -2.34
CA GLY A 132 0.31 -11.17 -2.80
C GLY A 132 0.42 -12.37 -1.87
N ILE A 133 -0.24 -12.36 -0.71
CA ILE A 133 -0.42 -13.52 0.17
C ILE A 133 -1.37 -14.56 -0.46
N TYR A 134 -2.34 -14.12 -1.25
CA TYR A 134 -3.35 -15.01 -1.85
C TYR A 134 -2.79 -15.81 -3.01
N PRO A 135 -3.23 -17.07 -3.20
CA PRO A 135 -2.89 -17.85 -4.38
C PRO A 135 -3.39 -17.19 -5.67
N SER A 136 -2.66 -17.41 -6.77
CA SER A 136 -3.12 -16.98 -8.09
C SER A 136 -4.30 -17.83 -8.54
N SER A 137 -5.43 -17.20 -8.87
CA SER A 137 -6.65 -17.88 -9.34
C SER A 137 -7.42 -16.98 -10.31
N PHE A 138 -7.98 -17.60 -11.37
CA PHE A 138 -8.86 -16.90 -12.30
C PHE A 138 -10.34 -16.92 -11.87
N THR A 139 -10.70 -17.76 -10.92
CA THR A 139 -12.08 -18.02 -10.51
C THR A 139 -12.38 -17.64 -9.07
N THR A 140 -11.40 -17.72 -8.18
CA THR A 140 -11.57 -17.44 -6.75
C THR A 140 -11.56 -15.93 -6.49
N ARG A 141 -12.55 -15.47 -5.71
CA ARG A 141 -12.55 -14.12 -5.12
C ARG A 141 -12.13 -14.21 -3.66
N TYR A 142 -11.03 -13.56 -3.30
CA TYR A 142 -10.43 -13.61 -1.97
C TYR A 142 -10.97 -12.52 -1.06
N THR A 143 -11.34 -12.92 0.15
CA THR A 143 -11.64 -12.02 1.28
C THR A 143 -10.54 -12.10 2.33
N GLU A 144 -10.58 -11.25 3.33
CA GLU A 144 -9.61 -11.25 4.42
C GLU A 144 -9.67 -12.51 5.30
N SER A 145 -10.79 -13.20 5.29
CA SER A 145 -10.99 -14.49 6.01
C SER A 145 -10.38 -15.70 5.30
N ASN A 146 -9.93 -15.56 4.04
CA ASN A 146 -9.26 -16.67 3.36
C ASN A 146 -7.92 -16.99 4.02
N THR A 147 -7.72 -18.25 4.36
CA THR A 147 -6.53 -18.79 5.03
C THR A 147 -5.51 -19.38 4.07
N ASP A 148 -5.91 -19.63 2.82
CA ASP A 148 -5.01 -20.16 1.80
C ASP A 148 -3.90 -19.15 1.47
N VAL A 149 -2.65 -19.61 1.54
CA VAL A 149 -1.46 -18.82 1.27
C VAL A 149 -0.75 -19.37 0.05
N ALA A 150 -0.37 -18.50 -0.87
CA ALA A 150 0.44 -18.88 -2.03
C ALA A 150 1.83 -19.39 -1.62
N LYS A 151 2.44 -20.21 -2.51
CA LYS A 151 3.82 -20.72 -2.33
C LYS A 151 4.84 -19.88 -3.09
N SER A 152 4.49 -18.65 -3.49
CA SER A 152 5.37 -17.74 -4.21
C SER A 152 6.24 -16.91 -3.27
N PHE A 153 7.37 -16.39 -3.77
CA PHE A 153 8.22 -15.49 -3.00
C PHE A 153 7.47 -14.26 -2.42
N PRO A 154 6.58 -13.57 -3.16
CA PRO A 154 5.76 -12.50 -2.55
C PRO A 154 4.92 -12.97 -1.37
N ALA A 155 4.33 -14.15 -1.45
CA ALA A 155 3.53 -14.68 -0.36
C ALA A 155 4.38 -15.06 0.87
N GLU A 156 5.59 -15.59 0.65
CA GLU A 156 6.56 -15.84 1.72
C GLU A 156 6.91 -14.55 2.45
N VAL A 157 7.20 -13.48 1.70
CA VAL A 157 7.49 -12.15 2.26
C VAL A 157 6.32 -11.63 3.09
N VAL A 158 5.09 -11.70 2.56
CA VAL A 158 3.90 -11.19 3.27
C VAL A 158 3.62 -12.00 4.52
N ARG A 159 3.71 -13.32 4.46
CA ARG A 159 3.53 -14.20 5.61
C ARG A 159 4.53 -13.89 6.74
N ALA A 160 5.82 -13.78 6.40
CA ALA A 160 6.83 -13.43 7.38
C ALA A 160 6.62 -12.03 7.97
N TRP A 161 6.18 -11.09 7.14
CA TRP A 161 5.87 -9.73 7.57
C TRP A 161 4.66 -9.69 8.51
N GLU A 162 3.51 -10.28 8.10
CA GLU A 162 2.31 -10.31 8.94
C GLU A 162 2.56 -11.07 10.26
N ALA A 163 3.40 -12.11 10.27
CA ALA A 163 3.79 -12.80 11.49
C ALA A 163 4.56 -11.90 12.49
N GLU A 164 5.38 -10.96 12.01
CA GLU A 164 6.02 -9.96 12.89
C GLU A 164 5.00 -8.90 13.36
N VAL A 165 4.05 -8.52 12.52
CA VAL A 165 2.96 -7.60 12.90
C VAL A 165 2.09 -8.20 14.00
N ASP A 166 1.76 -9.50 13.87
CA ASP A 166 0.89 -10.20 14.82
C ASP A 166 1.45 -10.25 16.24
N LYS A 167 2.78 -10.14 16.40
CA LYS A 167 3.43 -10.04 17.73
C LYS A 167 3.08 -8.74 18.47
N ALA A 168 2.47 -7.76 17.81
CA ALA A 168 1.99 -6.55 18.46
C ALA A 168 0.63 -6.75 19.17
N ASN A 169 -0.12 -7.84 18.88
CA ASN A 169 -1.43 -8.09 19.49
C ASN A 169 -1.41 -8.21 21.00
N ASP A 170 -0.28 -8.68 21.56
CA ASP A 170 -0.10 -8.82 23.01
C ASP A 170 0.44 -7.54 23.68
N ILE A 171 0.66 -6.46 22.89
CA ILE A 171 1.36 -5.26 23.37
C ILE A 171 0.47 -4.01 23.25
N VAL A 172 -0.33 -3.90 22.18
CA VAL A 172 -1.19 -2.75 21.90
C VAL A 172 -2.65 -3.18 21.83
N ALA A 173 -3.58 -2.25 22.08
CA ALA A 173 -5.00 -2.56 22.08
C ALA A 173 -5.54 -3.00 20.71
N HIS A 174 -4.97 -2.46 19.62
CA HIS A 174 -5.44 -2.72 18.27
C HIS A 174 -4.27 -2.94 17.30
N VAL A 175 -4.43 -3.92 16.42
CA VAL A 175 -3.53 -4.18 15.29
C VAL A 175 -4.35 -4.20 14.01
N SER A 176 -3.91 -3.43 12.99
CA SER A 176 -4.52 -3.43 11.67
C SER A 176 -3.52 -3.81 10.59
N LYS A 177 -3.99 -4.54 9.57
CA LYS A 177 -3.20 -4.93 8.41
C LYS A 177 -3.93 -4.51 7.14
N ILE A 178 -3.30 -3.69 6.31
CA ILE A 178 -3.84 -3.28 5.01
C ILE A 178 -3.14 -4.08 3.92
N ARG A 179 -3.80 -5.10 3.37
CA ARG A 179 -3.32 -5.93 2.26
C ARG A 179 -3.49 -5.17 0.96
N ILE A 180 -2.47 -4.42 0.59
CA ILE A 180 -2.48 -3.48 -0.53
C ILE A 180 -2.46 -4.23 -1.86
N GLY A 181 -3.36 -3.85 -2.77
CA GLY A 181 -3.39 -4.29 -4.16
C GLY A 181 -2.49 -3.46 -5.08
N LEU A 182 -2.86 -3.41 -6.36
CA LEU A 182 -2.14 -2.67 -7.40
C LEU A 182 -2.39 -1.16 -7.25
N VAL A 183 -1.46 -0.42 -6.65
CA VAL A 183 -1.63 1.02 -6.42
C VAL A 183 -1.49 1.80 -7.72
N LEU A 184 -2.53 2.55 -8.07
CA LEU A 184 -2.54 3.50 -9.18
C LEU A 184 -2.29 4.91 -8.62
N ALA A 185 -1.21 5.56 -9.06
CA ALA A 185 -0.82 6.89 -8.62
C ALA A 185 -0.15 7.67 -9.74
N GLN A 186 -0.29 8.98 -9.71
CA GLN A 186 0.44 9.87 -10.60
C GLN A 186 1.93 9.85 -10.23
N GLY A 187 2.79 9.63 -11.22
CA GLY A 187 4.25 9.65 -11.02
C GLY A 187 4.83 8.45 -10.26
N GLY A 188 4.04 7.37 -10.02
CA GLY A 188 4.53 6.19 -9.31
C GLY A 188 3.60 4.99 -9.33
N GLY A 189 3.87 4.02 -8.47
CA GLY A 189 3.08 2.79 -8.39
C GLY A 189 3.15 1.94 -9.66
N ALA A 190 2.12 1.15 -9.88
CA ALA A 190 2.04 0.26 -11.04
C ALA A 190 1.52 0.94 -12.31
N LEU A 191 0.97 2.17 -12.20
CA LEU A 191 0.40 2.88 -13.33
C LEU A 191 1.48 3.35 -14.31
N LEU A 192 2.57 3.93 -13.82
CA LEU A 192 3.58 4.57 -14.65
C LEU A 192 4.23 3.63 -15.68
N PRO A 193 4.69 2.41 -15.33
CA PRO A 193 5.23 1.45 -16.28
C PRO A 193 4.25 1.00 -17.38
N LEU A 194 2.95 1.06 -17.11
CA LEU A 194 1.91 0.73 -18.08
C LEU A 194 1.51 1.96 -18.91
N ALA A 195 1.46 3.13 -18.29
CA ALA A 195 0.97 4.36 -18.90
C ALA A 195 1.95 4.95 -19.92
N ILE A 196 3.26 4.95 -19.63
CA ILE A 196 4.28 5.53 -20.54
C ILE A 196 4.27 4.84 -21.91
N PRO A 197 4.48 3.51 -22.04
CA PRO A 197 4.46 2.88 -23.35
C PRO A 197 3.08 3.01 -24.02
N THR A 198 2.01 2.92 -23.24
CA THR A 198 0.64 3.05 -23.78
C THR A 198 0.41 4.45 -24.37
N SER A 199 0.89 5.52 -23.72
CA SER A 199 0.75 6.89 -24.23
C SER A 199 1.44 7.13 -25.58
N LEU A 200 2.45 6.29 -25.89
CA LEU A 200 3.20 6.30 -27.16
C LEU A 200 2.61 5.35 -28.21
N GLY A 201 1.48 4.67 -27.92
CA GLY A 201 0.87 3.68 -28.80
C GLY A 201 1.44 2.26 -28.67
N PHE A 202 2.37 2.03 -27.72
CA PHE A 202 3.01 0.73 -27.46
C PHE A 202 2.41 0.00 -26.25
N GLY A 203 1.15 0.30 -25.90
CA GLY A 203 0.44 -0.41 -24.83
C GLY A 203 0.27 -1.89 -25.17
N ALA A 204 0.71 -2.77 -24.27
CA ALA A 204 0.53 -4.21 -24.40
C ALA A 204 0.21 -4.84 -23.03
N TRP A 205 -0.59 -5.88 -23.03
CA TRP A 205 -0.83 -6.67 -21.82
C TRP A 205 0.13 -7.85 -21.75
N PHE A 206 0.18 -8.55 -20.62
CA PHE A 206 1.03 -9.72 -20.43
C PHE A 206 0.25 -11.01 -20.70
N GLY A 207 0.82 -11.93 -21.52
CA GLY A 207 0.21 -13.20 -21.89
C GLY A 207 -1.16 -13.01 -22.56
N ASN A 208 -2.17 -13.72 -22.05
CA ASN A 208 -3.55 -13.60 -22.54
C ASN A 208 -4.33 -12.39 -21.95
N GLY A 209 -3.76 -11.72 -20.95
CA GLY A 209 -4.34 -10.54 -20.31
C GLY A 209 -5.61 -10.81 -19.49
N LYS A 210 -5.93 -12.09 -19.20
CA LYS A 210 -7.13 -12.46 -18.42
C LYS A 210 -6.92 -12.35 -16.91
N GLN A 211 -5.67 -12.24 -16.43
CA GLN A 211 -5.35 -12.15 -15.00
C GLN A 211 -6.04 -10.95 -14.34
N TRP A 212 -6.64 -11.19 -13.19
CA TRP A 212 -7.29 -10.18 -12.38
C TRP A 212 -6.28 -9.21 -11.77
N GLN A 213 -6.59 -7.93 -11.88
CA GLN A 213 -5.86 -6.83 -11.27
C GLN A 213 -6.76 -6.18 -10.23
N SER A 214 -6.52 -6.49 -8.97
CA SER A 214 -7.16 -5.82 -7.82
C SER A 214 -6.39 -4.53 -7.56
N TRP A 215 -6.85 -3.44 -8.15
CA TRP A 215 -6.22 -2.13 -8.11
C TRP A 215 -6.85 -1.24 -7.04
N ILE A 216 -6.13 -0.19 -6.65
CA ILE A 216 -6.66 0.89 -5.80
C ILE A 216 -6.06 2.24 -6.23
N HIS A 217 -6.86 3.30 -6.18
CA HIS A 217 -6.38 4.66 -6.34
C HIS A 217 -5.62 5.09 -5.08
N ILE A 218 -4.50 5.81 -5.24
CA ILE A 218 -3.66 6.25 -4.12
C ILE A 218 -4.46 7.05 -3.06
N GLN A 219 -5.38 7.91 -3.48
CA GLN A 219 -6.21 8.67 -2.53
C GLN A 219 -7.13 7.76 -1.70
N ASP A 220 -7.72 6.73 -2.31
CA ASP A 220 -8.55 5.79 -1.55
C ASP A 220 -7.70 4.92 -0.62
N LEU A 221 -6.50 4.54 -1.03
CA LEU A 221 -5.59 3.80 -0.15
C LEU A 221 -5.22 4.62 1.10
N VAL A 222 -4.85 5.88 0.96
CA VAL A 222 -4.49 6.70 2.13
C VAL A 222 -5.70 7.04 3.00
N ARG A 223 -6.89 7.20 2.40
CA ARG A 223 -8.15 7.32 3.14
C ARG A 223 -8.49 6.04 3.91
N LEU A 224 -8.15 4.86 3.35
CA LEU A 224 -8.32 3.59 4.05
C LEU A 224 -7.39 3.49 5.27
N PHE A 225 -6.13 3.94 5.16
CA PHE A 225 -5.24 4.04 6.32
C PHE A 225 -5.80 5.01 7.39
N ALA A 226 -6.31 6.16 6.97
CA ALA A 226 -6.95 7.11 7.90
C ALA A 226 -8.24 6.54 8.51
N PHE A 227 -9.05 5.82 7.75
CA PHE A 227 -10.26 5.14 8.23
C PHE A 227 -9.92 4.06 9.27
N SER A 228 -8.84 3.33 9.08
CA SER A 228 -8.43 2.27 9.99
C SER A 228 -7.98 2.79 11.36
N LEU A 229 -7.69 4.09 11.53
CA LEU A 229 -7.42 4.69 12.85
C LEU A 229 -8.58 4.50 13.84
N GLU A 230 -9.80 4.61 13.35
CA GLU A 230 -11.03 4.49 14.15
C GLU A 230 -11.70 3.11 13.99
N ASN A 231 -11.33 2.36 12.94
CA ASN A 231 -11.90 1.06 12.59
C ASN A 231 -10.77 0.03 12.44
N PRO A 232 -10.29 -0.55 13.55
CA PRO A 232 -9.24 -1.55 13.51
C PRO A 232 -9.68 -2.82 12.77
N GLY A 233 -8.76 -3.45 12.02
CA GLY A 233 -9.05 -4.68 11.31
C GLY A 233 -8.03 -5.05 10.23
N ILE A 234 -8.30 -6.17 9.56
CA ILE A 234 -7.56 -6.58 8.36
C ILE A 234 -8.41 -6.18 7.16
N TYR A 235 -7.83 -5.47 6.20
CA TYR A 235 -8.53 -4.98 5.02
C TYR A 235 -7.74 -5.27 3.74
N ASN A 236 -8.44 -5.72 2.72
CA ASN A 236 -7.92 -5.69 1.37
C ASN A 236 -7.97 -4.25 0.85
N GLY A 237 -6.82 -3.62 0.72
CA GLY A 237 -6.67 -2.28 0.16
C GLY A 237 -6.80 -2.31 -1.36
N VAL A 238 -8.01 -2.57 -1.85
CA VAL A 238 -8.37 -2.69 -3.28
C VAL A 238 -9.70 -1.99 -3.55
N ALA A 239 -9.87 -1.46 -4.76
CA ALA A 239 -11.15 -0.91 -5.20
C ALA A 239 -12.17 -2.02 -5.43
N PRO A 240 -13.51 -1.73 -5.33
CA PRO A 240 -14.57 -2.76 -5.39
C PRO A 240 -14.68 -3.45 -6.74
N ASN A 241 -14.15 -2.84 -7.82
CA ASN A 241 -14.28 -3.32 -9.18
C ASN A 241 -12.92 -3.71 -9.78
N PRO A 242 -12.40 -4.92 -9.49
CA PRO A 242 -11.19 -5.43 -10.12
C PRO A 242 -11.42 -5.60 -11.63
N VAL A 243 -10.35 -5.50 -12.41
CA VAL A 243 -10.41 -5.63 -13.87
C VAL A 243 -9.39 -6.65 -14.37
N SER A 244 -9.57 -7.17 -15.59
CA SER A 244 -8.50 -7.94 -16.23
C SER A 244 -7.35 -7.04 -16.63
N GLN A 245 -6.14 -7.58 -16.70
CA GLN A 245 -4.96 -6.84 -17.11
C GLN A 245 -5.10 -6.25 -18.54
N LYS A 246 -5.74 -7.00 -19.44
CA LYS A 246 -6.09 -6.49 -20.79
C LYS A 246 -7.06 -5.31 -20.72
N ALA A 247 -8.07 -5.35 -19.83
CA ALA A 247 -9.01 -4.26 -19.64
C ALA A 247 -8.31 -3.03 -19.04
N LEU A 248 -7.36 -3.21 -18.12
CA LEU A 248 -6.57 -2.12 -17.57
C LEU A 248 -5.78 -1.38 -18.65
N VAL A 249 -5.01 -2.11 -19.48
CA VAL A 249 -4.22 -1.51 -20.57
C VAL A 249 -5.12 -0.80 -21.60
N LYS A 250 -6.23 -1.44 -22.00
CA LYS A 250 -7.20 -0.81 -22.90
C LYS A 250 -7.80 0.47 -22.32
N SER A 251 -8.09 0.49 -21.02
CA SER A 251 -8.62 1.67 -20.35
C SER A 251 -7.60 2.82 -20.31
N ILE A 252 -6.32 2.51 -20.09
CA ILE A 252 -5.22 3.49 -20.19
C ILE A 252 -5.14 4.07 -21.61
N ALA A 253 -5.13 3.22 -22.65
CA ALA A 253 -5.10 3.65 -24.04
C ALA A 253 -6.29 4.55 -24.39
N LYS A 254 -7.51 4.17 -23.94
CA LYS A 254 -8.72 4.97 -24.13
C LYS A 254 -8.62 6.34 -23.45
N THR A 255 -8.04 6.41 -22.24
CA THR A 255 -7.86 7.68 -21.54
C THR A 255 -6.89 8.60 -22.26
N TYR A 256 -5.80 8.07 -22.82
CA TYR A 256 -4.88 8.84 -23.67
C TYR A 256 -5.38 9.11 -25.09
N ARG A 257 -6.52 8.51 -25.49
CA ARG A 257 -7.07 8.59 -26.86
C ARG A 257 -6.07 8.09 -27.91
N VAL A 258 -5.36 7.02 -27.59
CA VAL A 258 -4.43 6.35 -28.51
C VAL A 258 -4.96 4.97 -28.88
N PRO A 259 -4.67 4.46 -30.12
CA PRO A 259 -5.05 3.11 -30.49
C PRO A 259 -4.26 2.09 -29.65
N GLN A 260 -4.89 0.95 -29.34
CA GLN A 260 -4.25 -0.18 -28.71
C GLN A 260 -4.34 -1.37 -29.68
N TRP A 261 -3.25 -1.61 -30.37
CA TRP A 261 -3.16 -2.58 -31.47
C TRP A 261 -2.18 -3.71 -31.16
N LEU A 262 -1.25 -3.53 -30.22
CA LEU A 262 -0.30 -4.55 -29.89
C LEU A 262 -0.97 -5.75 -29.18
N PRO A 263 -0.54 -6.98 -29.52
CA PRO A 263 -0.99 -8.19 -28.84
C PRO A 263 -0.40 -8.29 -27.44
N GLY A 264 -0.76 -9.35 -26.73
CA GLY A 264 -0.15 -9.67 -25.43
C GLY A 264 1.31 -10.07 -25.57
N VAL A 265 2.16 -9.57 -24.65
CA VAL A 265 3.58 -9.95 -24.59
C VAL A 265 3.72 -11.36 -24.03
N PRO A 266 4.36 -12.31 -24.72
CA PRO A 266 4.52 -13.67 -24.26
C PRO A 266 5.32 -13.76 -22.95
N LYS A 267 5.00 -14.77 -22.11
CA LYS A 267 5.68 -14.99 -20.81
C LYS A 267 7.20 -15.12 -20.96
N GLY A 268 7.67 -15.80 -22.00
CA GLY A 268 9.11 -15.96 -22.26
C GLY A 268 9.84 -14.63 -22.42
N VAL A 269 9.26 -13.67 -23.17
CA VAL A 269 9.85 -12.35 -23.36
C VAL A 269 9.94 -11.58 -22.03
N ILE A 270 8.88 -11.63 -21.24
CA ILE A 270 8.86 -10.96 -19.91
C ILE A 270 9.92 -11.59 -19.00
N LYS A 271 10.03 -12.92 -18.97
CA LYS A 271 11.03 -13.63 -18.15
C LYS A 271 12.47 -13.24 -18.53
N THR A 272 12.75 -13.10 -19.82
CA THR A 272 14.09 -12.69 -20.29
C THR A 272 14.44 -11.26 -19.81
N VAL A 273 13.48 -10.33 -19.87
CA VAL A 273 13.71 -8.91 -19.53
C VAL A 273 13.72 -8.69 -18.02
N MET A 274 12.75 -9.28 -17.30
CA MET A 274 12.49 -8.98 -15.89
C MET A 274 12.96 -10.09 -14.92
N GLY A 275 13.39 -11.24 -15.44
CA GLY A 275 13.75 -12.40 -14.63
C GLY A 275 12.55 -12.96 -13.87
N ASP A 276 12.78 -13.54 -12.69
CA ASP A 276 11.73 -14.16 -11.87
C ASP A 276 10.67 -13.18 -11.38
N MET A 277 10.99 -11.88 -11.25
CA MET A 277 9.99 -10.83 -10.93
C MET A 277 8.90 -10.75 -12.00
N GLY A 278 9.22 -11.10 -13.25
CA GLY A 278 8.24 -11.15 -14.34
C GLY A 278 7.08 -12.13 -14.06
N GLU A 279 7.26 -13.14 -13.23
CA GLU A 279 6.22 -14.12 -12.93
C GLU A 279 5.03 -13.48 -12.18
N VAL A 280 5.27 -12.52 -11.30
CA VAL A 280 4.22 -11.79 -10.57
C VAL A 280 3.26 -11.04 -11.50
N LEU A 281 3.71 -10.66 -12.70
CA LEU A 281 2.87 -9.97 -13.67
C LEU A 281 1.79 -10.88 -14.29
N PHE A 282 1.92 -12.19 -14.11
CA PHE A 282 0.96 -13.19 -14.55
C PHE A 282 0.06 -13.70 -13.43
N ASP A 283 0.32 -13.29 -12.19
CA ASP A 283 -0.55 -13.63 -11.07
C ASP A 283 -1.94 -13.00 -11.26
N SER A 284 -2.95 -13.80 -10.96
CA SER A 284 -4.36 -13.43 -11.05
C SER A 284 -4.95 -13.44 -9.66
N ILE A 285 -5.13 -12.26 -9.07
CA ILE A 285 -5.67 -12.12 -7.71
C ILE A 285 -6.92 -11.22 -7.77
N ASN A 286 -8.08 -11.82 -7.50
CA ASN A 286 -9.35 -11.11 -7.36
C ASN A 286 -9.67 -10.94 -5.87
N ALA A 287 -9.17 -9.87 -5.27
CA ALA A 287 -9.43 -9.55 -3.86
C ALA A 287 -10.68 -8.68 -3.72
N SER A 288 -11.46 -8.93 -2.67
CA SER A 288 -12.70 -8.21 -2.34
C SER A 288 -12.44 -7.09 -1.35
N SER A 289 -13.07 -5.94 -1.54
CA SER A 289 -13.11 -4.82 -0.60
C SER A 289 -14.36 -4.85 0.32
N ALA A 290 -15.17 -5.90 0.24
CA ALA A 290 -16.46 -5.94 0.91
C ALA A 290 -16.38 -5.75 2.43
N THR A 291 -15.30 -6.20 3.07
CA THR A 291 -15.12 -6.04 4.52
C THR A 291 -15.09 -4.56 4.91
N VAL A 292 -14.32 -3.75 4.23
CA VAL A 292 -14.22 -2.31 4.54
C VAL A 292 -15.46 -1.54 4.11
N GLU A 293 -16.09 -1.92 2.99
CA GLU A 293 -17.36 -1.31 2.54
C GLU A 293 -18.49 -1.56 3.55
N ASN A 294 -18.60 -2.77 4.07
CA ASN A 294 -19.58 -3.14 5.11
C ASN A 294 -19.37 -2.38 6.42
N GLN A 295 -18.15 -1.86 6.68
CA GLN A 295 -17.85 -0.99 7.82
C GLN A 295 -18.10 0.49 7.52
N GLY A 296 -18.62 0.82 6.34
CA GLY A 296 -18.99 2.18 5.97
C GLY A 296 -17.91 2.98 5.22
N PHE A 297 -16.82 2.34 4.78
CA PHE A 297 -15.84 3.01 3.93
C PHE A 297 -16.42 3.27 2.53
N VAL A 298 -16.37 4.52 2.08
CA VAL A 298 -16.83 4.93 0.76
C VAL A 298 -15.65 5.27 -0.13
N PHE A 299 -15.46 4.52 -1.22
CA PHE A 299 -14.44 4.79 -2.22
C PHE A 299 -14.75 6.07 -3.01
N LYS A 300 -13.74 6.92 -3.18
CA LYS A 300 -13.83 8.10 -4.06
C LYS A 300 -13.71 7.70 -5.53
N TYR A 301 -12.93 6.68 -5.80
CA TYR A 301 -12.68 6.15 -7.15
C TYR A 301 -13.02 4.65 -7.23
N PRO A 302 -14.32 4.28 -7.16
CA PRO A 302 -14.71 2.88 -7.23
C PRO A 302 -14.55 2.29 -8.64
N LEU A 303 -14.53 3.13 -9.68
CA LEU A 303 -14.43 2.72 -11.08
C LEU A 303 -13.06 3.11 -11.68
N LEU A 304 -12.43 2.15 -12.36
CA LEU A 304 -11.13 2.36 -13.03
C LEU A 304 -11.12 3.57 -13.97
N LYS A 305 -12.19 3.80 -14.69
CA LYS A 305 -12.32 4.93 -15.64
C LYS A 305 -12.10 6.28 -14.96
N ASP A 306 -12.68 6.46 -13.77
CA ASP A 306 -12.61 7.71 -13.03
C ASP A 306 -11.23 7.88 -12.37
N ALA A 307 -10.68 6.79 -11.85
CA ALA A 307 -9.31 6.75 -11.33
C ALA A 307 -8.27 7.14 -12.41
N LEU A 308 -8.38 6.57 -13.61
CA LEU A 308 -7.46 6.89 -14.70
C LEU A 308 -7.63 8.32 -15.22
N LYS A 309 -8.85 8.85 -15.22
CA LYS A 309 -9.12 10.24 -15.62
C LYS A 309 -8.46 11.24 -14.65
N ASP A 310 -8.42 10.93 -13.36
CA ASP A 310 -7.77 11.75 -12.35
C ASP A 310 -6.23 11.67 -12.44
N LEU A 311 -5.70 10.46 -12.63
CA LEU A 311 -4.27 10.21 -12.55
C LEU A 311 -3.48 10.49 -13.82
N LEU A 312 -4.14 10.45 -15.00
CA LEU A 312 -3.47 10.58 -16.29
C LEU A 312 -3.77 11.95 -16.91
N PRO A 313 -2.72 12.73 -17.24
CA PRO A 313 -2.92 14.01 -17.90
C PRO A 313 -3.56 13.78 -19.29
N LEU A 314 -4.69 14.43 -19.54
CA LEU A 314 -5.25 14.47 -20.89
C LEU A 314 -4.23 15.14 -21.81
N ARG A 315 -3.83 14.49 -22.90
CA ARG A 315 -3.07 15.16 -23.95
C ARG A 315 -3.88 16.38 -24.41
N ARG A 316 -3.42 17.59 -24.10
CA ARG A 316 -3.95 18.79 -24.76
C ARG A 316 -3.80 18.56 -26.25
N LYS A 317 -4.91 18.61 -27.01
CA LYS A 317 -4.83 18.71 -28.46
C LYS A 317 -3.98 19.94 -28.75
N LYS A 318 -2.82 19.75 -29.41
CA LYS A 318 -2.14 20.84 -30.10
C LYS A 318 -2.97 21.22 -31.30
#